data_2e248a6de51668b9dca3927cdf1226a1
#
_entry.id   2e248a6de51668b9dca3927cdf1226a1
#
_cell.length_a   1.000
_cell.length_b   1.000
_cell.length_c   1.000
_cell.angle_alpha   90.00
_cell.angle_beta   90.00
_cell.angle_gamma   90.00
#
_symmetry.space_group_name_H-M   'P 1'
#
loop_
_entity.id
_entity.type
_entity.pdbx_description
1 polymer ?
#
loop_
_entity_poly.entity_id
_entity_poly.type
_entity_poly.pdbx_seq_one_letter_code
_entity_poly.pdbx_strand_id
1 'polypeptide(L)'
;MSRIGNKVITVPAGVSVTVNDNLVTVNGPKGTLTQKVEKCVKIDVKGNEVHALIANPDDATANAKQGLYRVLVNNMVKGVSQGFTKTLLINGVGYKASVAGKKLTLDLGYSHDIVVDVPADLDAKCTSATEIVISGIDKQKVGQFASKIRDLRPVEPYHGYGVRYSDEVVIRKVGKTAGKGKK
;
A
#
# COMPACT_ATOMS: atom_id res chain seq x y z
N MET A 1 -8.52 -12.08 23.38
CA MET A 1 -7.59 -10.91 23.27
C MET A 1 -6.75 -10.97 22.00
N SER A 2 -6.59 -9.85 21.29
CA SER A 2 -5.80 -9.79 20.05
C SER A 2 -4.31 -9.57 20.35
N ARG A 3 -3.44 -10.50 19.94
CA ARG A 3 -1.97 -10.34 20.06
C ARG A 3 -1.46 -9.12 19.29
N ILE A 4 -2.09 -8.79 18.16
CA ILE A 4 -1.73 -7.62 17.35
C ILE A 4 -2.22 -6.34 18.01
N GLY A 5 -3.44 -6.34 18.57
CA GLY A 5 -4.03 -5.17 19.24
C GLY A 5 -3.25 -4.72 20.48
N ASN A 6 -2.68 -5.67 21.23
CA ASN A 6 -1.93 -5.39 22.45
C ASN A 6 -0.47 -4.95 22.21
N LYS A 7 0.02 -5.05 20.95
CA LYS A 7 1.39 -4.66 20.65
C LYS A 7 1.54 -3.14 20.71
N VAL A 8 2.45 -2.66 21.53
CA VAL A 8 2.79 -1.23 21.68
C VAL A 8 3.29 -0.65 20.36
N ILE A 9 2.93 0.61 20.11
CA ILE A 9 3.46 1.39 18.98
C ILE A 9 4.48 2.35 19.54
N THR A 10 5.73 2.24 19.13
CA THR A 10 6.79 3.18 19.47
C THR A 10 6.77 4.35 18.52
N VAL A 11 6.70 5.57 19.05
CA VAL A 11 6.72 6.82 18.29
C VAL A 11 8.17 7.26 18.13
N PRO A 12 8.71 7.36 16.91
CA PRO A 12 10.08 7.81 16.68
C PRO A 12 10.23 9.31 16.95
N ALA A 13 11.45 9.76 17.18
CA ALA A 13 11.76 11.17 17.36
C ALA A 13 11.31 11.99 16.14
N GLY A 14 10.72 13.16 16.39
CA GLY A 14 10.19 14.04 15.35
C GLY A 14 8.76 13.71 14.89
N VAL A 15 8.10 12.73 15.49
CA VAL A 15 6.68 12.43 15.28
C VAL A 15 5.90 12.75 16.54
N SER A 16 4.77 13.43 16.39
CA SER A 16 3.82 13.70 17.49
C SER A 16 2.47 13.03 17.17
N VAL A 17 1.88 12.44 18.22
CA VAL A 17 0.55 11.82 18.13
C VAL A 17 -0.36 12.54 19.10
N THR A 18 -1.44 13.11 18.59
CA THR A 18 -2.49 13.76 19.36
C THR A 18 -3.80 13.04 19.17
N VAL A 19 -4.56 12.93 20.25
CA VAL A 19 -5.87 12.26 20.24
C VAL A 19 -6.90 13.25 20.77
N ASN A 20 -7.83 13.65 19.91
CA ASN A 20 -8.96 14.51 20.28
C ASN A 20 -10.23 13.69 20.13
N ASP A 21 -10.83 13.28 21.25
CA ASP A 21 -11.97 12.37 21.29
C ASP A 21 -11.71 11.08 20.47
N ASN A 22 -12.32 10.98 19.29
CA ASN A 22 -12.22 9.85 18.41
C ASN A 22 -11.34 10.11 17.17
N LEU A 23 -10.67 11.27 17.11
CA LEU A 23 -9.80 11.62 15.99
C LEU A 23 -8.33 11.53 16.43
N VAL A 24 -7.59 10.62 15.82
CA VAL A 24 -6.15 10.49 16.01
C VAL A 24 -5.46 11.27 14.91
N THR A 25 -4.62 12.22 15.30
CA THR A 25 -3.79 13.00 14.38
C THR A 25 -2.33 12.67 14.62
N VAL A 26 -1.63 12.28 13.59
CA VAL A 26 -0.19 11.98 13.62
C VAL A 26 0.53 12.99 12.74
N ASN A 27 1.43 13.76 13.32
CA ASN A 27 2.24 14.76 12.64
C ASN A 27 3.71 14.35 12.65
N GLY A 28 4.38 14.50 11.51
CA GLY A 28 5.78 14.14 11.35
C GLY A 28 6.47 14.90 10.23
N PRO A 29 7.75 14.60 9.96
CA PRO A 29 8.57 15.35 9.00
C PRO A 29 8.05 15.31 7.56
N LYS A 30 7.29 14.29 7.18
CA LYS A 30 6.73 14.15 5.82
C LYS A 30 5.31 14.66 5.66
N GLY A 31 4.64 15.02 6.77
CA GLY A 31 3.28 15.55 6.73
C GLY A 31 2.44 15.11 7.90
N THR A 32 1.14 15.33 7.79
CA THR A 32 0.15 15.02 8.83
C THR A 32 -0.90 14.07 8.27
N LEU A 33 -1.23 13.05 9.05
CA LEU A 33 -2.31 12.13 8.77
C LEU A 33 -3.32 12.13 9.90
N THR A 34 -4.60 11.96 9.56
CA THR A 34 -5.70 11.89 10.52
C THR A 34 -6.50 10.62 10.31
N GLN A 35 -6.93 10.00 11.40
CA GLN A 35 -7.75 8.79 11.38
C GLN A 35 -8.85 8.88 12.43
N LYS A 36 -10.08 8.69 12.02
CA LYS A 36 -11.22 8.55 12.94
C LYS A 36 -11.25 7.13 13.49
N VAL A 37 -11.27 7.02 14.81
CA VAL A 37 -11.36 5.75 15.56
C VAL A 37 -12.78 5.60 16.09
N GLU A 38 -13.30 4.40 16.10
CA GLU A 38 -14.62 4.14 16.68
C GLU A 38 -14.58 4.15 18.20
N LYS A 39 -15.72 4.49 18.84
CA LYS A 39 -15.86 4.62 20.30
C LYS A 39 -15.52 3.35 21.10
N CYS A 40 -15.58 2.16 20.46
CA CYS A 40 -15.23 0.90 21.11
C CYS A 40 -13.73 0.71 21.36
N VAL A 41 -12.88 1.52 20.71
CA VAL A 41 -11.42 1.49 20.86
C VAL A 41 -10.94 2.86 21.32
N LYS A 42 -10.17 2.89 22.41
CA LYS A 42 -9.52 4.08 22.92
C LYS A 42 -8.03 4.03 22.62
N ILE A 43 -7.50 5.09 22.04
CA ILE A 43 -6.05 5.24 21.82
C ILE A 43 -5.50 6.04 22.99
N ASP A 44 -4.54 5.46 23.70
CA ASP A 44 -3.85 6.07 24.84
C ASP A 44 -2.39 6.34 24.48
N VAL A 45 -1.94 7.58 24.71
CA VAL A 45 -0.58 8.04 24.36
C VAL A 45 0.17 8.29 25.66
N LYS A 46 1.25 7.53 25.90
CA LYS A 46 2.11 7.62 27.08
C LYS A 46 3.55 7.94 26.66
N GLY A 47 3.87 9.22 26.64
CA GLY A 47 5.20 9.65 26.18
C GLY A 47 5.46 9.21 24.73
N ASN A 48 6.40 8.30 24.52
CA ASN A 48 6.75 7.78 23.20
C ASN A 48 6.05 6.46 22.84
N GLU A 49 5.07 6.04 23.62
CA GLU A 49 4.33 4.80 23.39
C GLU A 49 2.84 5.08 23.16
N VAL A 50 2.27 4.39 22.19
CA VAL A 50 0.84 4.46 21.89
C VAL A 50 0.22 3.09 22.05
N HIS A 51 -0.86 3.03 22.82
CA HIS A 51 -1.61 1.82 23.14
C HIS A 51 -3.03 1.92 22.59
N ALA A 52 -3.52 0.84 22.01
CA ALA A 52 -4.93 0.69 21.65
C ALA A 52 -5.64 -0.13 22.73
N LEU A 53 -6.58 0.48 23.43
CA LEU A 53 -7.32 -0.11 24.53
C LEU A 53 -8.78 -0.35 24.12
N ILE A 54 -9.39 -1.37 24.69
CA ILE A 54 -10.81 -1.69 24.54
C ILE A 54 -11.46 -1.76 25.93
N ALA A 55 -12.70 -1.32 26.01
CA ALA A 55 -13.44 -1.32 27.28
C ALA A 55 -13.84 -2.73 27.70
N ASN A 56 -14.22 -3.59 26.75
CA ASN A 56 -14.66 -4.95 27.02
C ASN A 56 -13.81 -5.97 26.25
N PRO A 57 -12.91 -6.71 26.94
CA PRO A 57 -12.02 -7.69 26.31
C PRO A 57 -12.75 -8.93 25.75
N ASP A 58 -13.97 -9.22 26.20
CA ASP A 58 -14.74 -10.38 25.78
C ASP A 58 -15.54 -10.13 24.49
N ASP A 59 -15.68 -8.87 24.09
CA ASP A 59 -16.32 -8.51 22.81
C ASP A 59 -15.39 -8.81 21.63
N ALA A 60 -15.77 -9.85 20.84
CA ALA A 60 -15.04 -10.26 19.65
C ALA A 60 -14.91 -9.12 18.61
N THR A 61 -15.95 -8.29 18.48
CA THR A 61 -15.97 -7.16 17.55
C THR A 61 -15.01 -6.07 17.99
N ALA A 62 -14.99 -5.72 19.27
CA ALA A 62 -14.06 -4.76 19.82
C ALA A 62 -12.60 -5.24 19.69
N ASN A 63 -12.34 -6.54 19.93
CA ASN A 63 -11.02 -7.14 19.75
C ASN A 63 -10.53 -7.05 18.28
N ALA A 64 -11.41 -7.31 17.31
CA ALA A 64 -11.08 -7.19 15.89
C ALA A 64 -10.72 -5.72 15.52
N LYS A 65 -11.54 -4.77 15.97
CA LYS A 65 -11.34 -3.34 15.75
C LYS A 65 -10.11 -2.80 16.46
N GLN A 66 -9.77 -3.29 17.65
CA GLN A 66 -8.53 -2.96 18.35
C GLN A 66 -7.30 -3.24 17.47
N GLY A 67 -7.24 -4.45 16.91
CA GLY A 67 -6.16 -4.84 16.00
C GLY A 67 -6.09 -3.96 14.75
N LEU A 68 -7.26 -3.65 14.14
CA LEU A 68 -7.37 -2.78 12.98
C LEU A 68 -6.81 -1.37 13.27
N TYR A 69 -7.35 -0.69 14.28
CA TYR A 69 -6.94 0.69 14.58
C TYR A 69 -5.50 0.78 15.06
N ARG A 70 -5.04 -0.22 15.82
CA ARG A 70 -3.63 -0.31 16.19
C ARG A 70 -2.72 -0.34 14.94
N VAL A 71 -3.06 -1.15 13.93
CA VAL A 71 -2.28 -1.24 12.68
C VAL A 71 -2.39 0.06 11.88
N LEU A 72 -3.57 0.67 11.78
CA LEU A 72 -3.75 1.95 11.10
C LEU A 72 -2.88 3.06 11.71
N VAL A 73 -2.93 3.24 13.04
CA VAL A 73 -2.09 4.22 13.74
C VAL A 73 -0.60 3.93 13.55
N ASN A 74 -0.18 2.68 13.64
CA ASN A 74 1.21 2.32 13.38
C ASN A 74 1.64 2.62 11.93
N ASN A 75 0.76 2.41 10.96
CA ASN A 75 1.03 2.78 9.57
C ASN A 75 1.13 4.30 9.42
N MET A 76 0.29 5.08 10.10
CA MET A 76 0.38 6.55 10.10
C MET A 76 1.74 7.01 10.65
N VAL A 77 2.16 6.49 11.82
CA VAL A 77 3.47 6.81 12.44
C VAL A 77 4.62 6.51 11.48
N LYS A 78 4.61 5.34 10.84
CA LYS A 78 5.63 4.97 9.84
C LYS A 78 5.54 5.85 8.58
N GLY A 79 4.33 6.16 8.13
CA GLY A 79 4.11 6.96 6.93
C GLY A 79 4.63 8.38 7.05
N VAL A 80 4.34 9.06 8.16
CA VAL A 80 4.80 10.44 8.37
C VAL A 80 6.30 10.53 8.69
N SER A 81 6.92 9.45 9.17
CA SER A 81 8.37 9.38 9.45
C SER A 81 9.18 8.98 8.22
N GLN A 82 8.95 7.80 7.68
CA GLN A 82 9.73 7.19 6.60
C GLN A 82 9.04 7.30 5.24
N GLY A 83 7.69 7.29 5.22
CA GLY A 83 6.89 7.13 4.03
C GLY A 83 6.77 5.67 3.61
N PHE A 84 5.96 5.43 2.58
CA PHE A 84 5.80 4.13 1.96
C PHE A 84 6.17 4.21 0.49
N THR A 85 6.76 3.14 0.00
CA THR A 85 7.13 2.98 -1.40
C THR A 85 6.66 1.63 -1.89
N LYS A 86 6.10 1.58 -3.09
CA LYS A 86 5.72 0.34 -3.79
C LYS A 86 6.28 0.40 -5.21
N THR A 87 7.00 -0.63 -5.60
CA THR A 87 7.61 -0.74 -6.92
C THR A 87 6.81 -1.72 -7.77
N LEU A 88 6.46 -1.31 -8.98
CA LEU A 88 5.82 -2.11 -10.00
C LEU A 88 6.80 -2.37 -11.14
N LEU A 89 6.83 -3.59 -11.62
CA LEU A 89 7.61 -4.03 -12.77
C LEU A 89 6.67 -4.33 -13.93
N ILE A 90 7.03 -3.86 -15.11
CA ILE A 90 6.30 -4.08 -16.34
C ILE A 90 7.09 -5.06 -17.19
N ASN A 91 6.49 -6.17 -17.52
CA ASN A 91 7.06 -7.17 -18.43
C ASN A 91 6.22 -7.26 -19.69
N GLY A 92 6.85 -7.19 -20.84
CA GLY A 92 6.19 -7.34 -22.16
C GLY A 92 7.04 -6.73 -23.25
N VAL A 93 6.95 -7.28 -24.44
CA VAL A 93 7.66 -6.75 -25.62
C VAL A 93 7.02 -5.41 -26.00
N GLY A 94 7.81 -4.35 -26.02
CA GLY A 94 7.36 -3.01 -26.34
C GLY A 94 6.64 -2.28 -25.21
N TYR A 95 6.39 -2.93 -24.06
CA TYR A 95 5.73 -2.26 -22.92
C TYR A 95 6.64 -1.21 -22.29
N LYS A 96 6.08 -0.05 -22.00
CA LYS A 96 6.82 1.06 -21.39
C LYS A 96 5.92 1.94 -20.53
N ALA A 97 6.53 2.61 -19.59
CA ALA A 97 5.91 3.63 -18.75
C ALA A 97 6.70 4.92 -18.78
N SER A 98 6.03 6.03 -18.72
CA SER A 98 6.62 7.36 -18.55
C SER A 98 5.78 8.21 -17.62
N VAL A 99 6.43 9.09 -16.86
CA VAL A 99 5.75 10.03 -15.96
C VAL A 99 6.09 11.45 -16.41
N ALA A 100 5.07 12.24 -16.65
CA ALA A 100 5.17 13.67 -16.94
C ALA A 100 4.34 14.45 -15.92
N GLY A 101 5.02 15.04 -14.92
CA GLY A 101 4.36 15.71 -13.81
C GLY A 101 3.47 14.77 -12.99
N LYS A 102 2.16 14.99 -12.97
CA LYS A 102 1.17 14.15 -12.29
C LYS A 102 0.42 13.20 -13.23
N LYS A 103 0.93 12.97 -14.43
CA LYS A 103 0.36 12.01 -15.39
C LYS A 103 1.32 10.86 -15.62
N LEU A 104 0.83 9.66 -15.39
CA LEU A 104 1.52 8.40 -15.69
C LEU A 104 0.95 7.86 -17.00
N THR A 105 1.77 7.78 -18.03
CA THR A 105 1.41 7.20 -19.33
C THR A 105 1.99 5.79 -19.42
N LEU A 106 1.15 4.84 -19.79
CA LEU A 106 1.45 3.42 -19.86
C LEU A 106 1.13 2.90 -21.26
N ASP A 107 2.14 2.36 -21.94
CA ASP A 107 1.98 1.57 -23.13
C ASP A 107 2.09 0.08 -22.73
N LEU A 108 0.97 -0.60 -22.72
CA LEU A 108 0.83 -1.99 -22.24
C LEU A 108 0.35 -2.94 -23.34
N GLY A 109 0.62 -2.60 -24.61
CA GLY A 109 0.24 -3.41 -25.76
C GLY A 109 -1.24 -3.34 -26.10
N TYR A 110 -1.89 -2.24 -25.77
CA TYR A 110 -3.22 -1.87 -26.25
C TYR A 110 -3.09 -0.99 -27.49
N SER A 111 -4.20 -0.78 -28.20
CA SER A 111 -4.24 0.10 -29.39
C SER A 111 -4.02 1.59 -29.07
N HIS A 112 -4.05 1.97 -27.80
CA HIS A 112 -3.87 3.33 -27.31
C HIS A 112 -3.11 3.32 -25.97
N ASP A 113 -2.40 4.40 -25.70
CA ASP A 113 -1.75 4.61 -24.41
C ASP A 113 -2.78 4.83 -23.31
N ILE A 114 -2.54 4.26 -22.14
CA ILE A 114 -3.36 4.48 -20.96
C ILE A 114 -2.73 5.60 -20.14
N VAL A 115 -3.47 6.69 -19.94
CA VAL A 115 -3.05 7.81 -19.10
C VAL A 115 -3.78 7.73 -17.77
N VAL A 116 -3.02 7.71 -16.68
CA VAL A 116 -3.52 7.67 -15.30
C VAL A 116 -3.05 8.90 -14.55
N ASP A 117 -3.98 9.66 -13.97
CA ASP A 117 -3.64 10.80 -13.14
C ASP A 117 -3.15 10.31 -11.76
N VAL A 118 -2.00 10.81 -11.33
CA VAL A 118 -1.41 10.53 -10.02
C VAL A 118 -2.06 11.45 -9.00
N PRO A 119 -2.67 10.93 -7.94
CA PRO A 119 -3.26 11.74 -6.86
C PRO A 119 -2.25 12.73 -6.28
N ALA A 120 -2.72 13.89 -5.83
CA ALA A 120 -1.86 14.96 -5.30
C ALA A 120 -0.97 14.51 -4.13
N ASP A 121 -1.50 13.60 -3.30
CA ASP A 121 -0.85 13.06 -2.10
C ASP A 121 0.19 11.97 -2.40
N LEU A 122 0.34 11.58 -3.66
CA LEU A 122 1.25 10.53 -4.10
C LEU A 122 2.26 11.09 -5.10
N ASP A 123 3.43 10.46 -5.11
CA ASP A 123 4.44 10.66 -6.14
C ASP A 123 4.69 9.35 -6.89
N ALA A 124 4.71 9.46 -8.22
CA ALA A 124 5.09 8.37 -9.09
C ALA A 124 6.34 8.77 -9.87
N LYS A 125 7.30 7.84 -9.97
CA LYS A 125 8.53 8.03 -10.74
C LYS A 125 8.82 6.77 -11.55
N CYS A 126 9.28 6.93 -12.78
CA CYS A 126 9.83 5.83 -13.57
C CYS A 126 11.35 5.83 -13.39
N THR A 127 11.88 4.80 -12.76
CA THR A 127 13.33 4.57 -12.63
C THR A 127 13.89 4.06 -13.96
N SER A 128 13.10 3.27 -14.66
CA SER A 128 13.33 2.82 -16.03
C SER A 128 12.01 2.80 -16.81
N ALA A 129 12.07 2.54 -18.10
CA ALA A 129 10.86 2.40 -18.91
C ALA A 129 9.95 1.25 -18.45
N THR A 130 10.49 0.29 -17.69
CA THR A 130 9.77 -0.91 -17.22
C THR A 130 9.59 -0.95 -15.70
N GLU A 131 9.97 0.11 -14.98
CA GLU A 131 9.88 0.16 -13.53
C GLU A 131 9.22 1.45 -13.06
N ILE A 132 8.16 1.31 -12.28
CA ILE A 132 7.40 2.41 -11.70
C ILE A 132 7.54 2.33 -10.18
N VAL A 133 7.98 3.41 -9.58
CA VAL A 133 8.08 3.59 -8.12
C VAL A 133 7.02 4.57 -7.68
N ILE A 134 6.11 4.10 -6.81
CA ILE A 134 5.02 4.90 -6.23
C ILE A 134 5.38 5.15 -4.78
N SER A 135 5.38 6.40 -4.35
CA SER A 135 5.67 6.80 -2.97
C SER A 135 4.62 7.74 -2.40
N GLY A 136 4.46 7.68 -1.07
CA GLY A 136 3.51 8.53 -0.36
C GLY A 136 3.56 8.31 1.15
N ILE A 137 2.85 9.16 1.88
CA ILE A 137 2.77 9.08 3.35
C ILE A 137 1.69 8.09 3.81
N ASP A 138 0.63 7.90 3.02
CA ASP A 138 -0.48 7.02 3.35
C ASP A 138 -0.33 5.67 2.66
N LYS A 139 -0.10 4.62 3.46
CA LYS A 139 0.04 3.24 2.98
C LYS A 139 -1.17 2.76 2.18
N GLN A 140 -2.37 3.16 2.59
CA GLN A 140 -3.61 2.74 1.94
C GLN A 140 -3.70 3.35 0.54
N LYS A 141 -3.46 4.65 0.40
CA LYS A 141 -3.48 5.35 -0.90
C LYS A 141 -2.39 4.83 -1.85
N VAL A 142 -1.17 4.62 -1.34
CA VAL A 142 -0.07 4.02 -2.13
C VAL A 142 -0.44 2.63 -2.63
N GLY A 143 -0.98 1.77 -1.75
CA GLY A 143 -1.40 0.42 -2.10
C GLY A 143 -2.55 0.39 -3.10
N GLN A 144 -3.56 1.22 -2.90
CA GLN A 144 -4.72 1.32 -3.80
C GLN A 144 -4.33 1.81 -5.19
N PHE A 145 -3.47 2.82 -5.28
CA PHE A 145 -3.00 3.32 -6.56
C PHE A 145 -2.12 2.29 -7.29
N ALA A 146 -1.23 1.61 -6.57
CA ALA A 146 -0.42 0.53 -7.12
C ALA A 146 -1.27 -0.65 -7.64
N SER A 147 -2.31 -1.04 -6.89
CA SER A 147 -3.27 -2.07 -7.34
C SER A 147 -4.01 -1.64 -8.60
N LYS A 148 -4.48 -0.38 -8.65
CA LYS A 148 -5.16 0.15 -9.84
C LYS A 148 -4.28 0.06 -11.09
N ILE A 149 -2.98 0.37 -10.98
CA ILE A 149 -2.05 0.27 -12.12
C ILE A 149 -1.83 -1.21 -12.50
N ARG A 150 -1.65 -2.10 -11.51
CA ARG A 150 -1.47 -3.53 -11.75
C ARG A 150 -2.68 -4.15 -12.48
N ASP A 151 -3.88 -3.74 -12.10
CA ASP A 151 -5.13 -4.26 -12.67
C ASP A 151 -5.40 -3.80 -14.12
N LEU A 152 -4.69 -2.78 -14.61
CA LEU A 152 -4.78 -2.36 -16.02
C LEU A 152 -4.28 -3.46 -16.97
N ARG A 153 -3.24 -4.21 -16.58
CA ARG A 153 -2.73 -5.34 -17.35
C ARG A 153 -2.19 -6.40 -16.39
N PRO A 154 -3.05 -7.28 -15.84
CA PRO A 154 -2.62 -8.36 -14.95
C PRO A 154 -1.65 -9.29 -15.65
N VAL A 155 -0.74 -9.87 -14.87
CA VAL A 155 0.27 -10.78 -15.42
C VAL A 155 -0.39 -12.05 -15.94
N GLU A 156 -0.10 -12.40 -17.18
CA GLU A 156 -0.55 -13.64 -17.77
C GLU A 156 0.30 -14.84 -17.29
N PRO A 157 -0.30 -16.04 -17.18
CA PRO A 157 0.36 -17.16 -16.53
C PRO A 157 1.38 -17.91 -17.39
N TYR A 158 1.50 -17.64 -18.70
CA TYR A 158 2.38 -18.41 -19.59
C TYR A 158 3.74 -17.73 -19.79
N HIS A 159 3.78 -16.51 -20.30
CA HIS A 159 5.01 -15.75 -20.56
C HIS A 159 5.34 -14.80 -19.40
N GLY A 160 4.34 -14.48 -18.57
CA GLY A 160 4.50 -13.54 -17.46
C GLY A 160 4.48 -12.09 -17.92
N TYR A 161 3.81 -11.79 -19.04
CA TYR A 161 3.64 -10.42 -19.52
C TYR A 161 2.54 -9.72 -18.72
N GLY A 162 2.75 -8.47 -18.38
CA GLY A 162 1.84 -7.64 -17.60
C GLY A 162 2.57 -6.82 -16.55
N VAL A 163 1.80 -6.21 -15.65
CA VAL A 163 2.29 -5.41 -14.52
C VAL A 163 2.23 -6.22 -13.25
N ARG A 164 3.33 -6.30 -12.50
CA ARG A 164 3.43 -7.01 -11.22
C ARG A 164 4.11 -6.16 -10.16
N TYR A 165 3.93 -6.52 -8.91
CA TYR A 165 4.76 -5.96 -7.83
C TYR A 165 6.19 -6.53 -7.92
N SER A 166 7.17 -5.79 -7.44
CA SER A 166 8.57 -6.25 -7.39
C SER A 166 8.76 -7.49 -6.52
N ASP A 167 7.93 -7.62 -5.48
CA ASP A 167 7.90 -8.72 -4.51
C ASP A 167 6.93 -9.86 -4.90
N GLU A 168 6.24 -9.76 -6.05
CA GLU A 168 5.27 -10.74 -6.52
C GLU A 168 5.96 -11.89 -7.28
N VAL A 169 5.74 -13.11 -6.81
CA VAL A 169 6.17 -14.32 -7.50
C VAL A 169 5.09 -14.80 -8.45
N VAL A 170 5.36 -14.76 -9.74
CA VAL A 170 4.42 -15.19 -10.77
C VAL A 170 4.59 -16.70 -11.01
N ILE A 171 3.53 -17.46 -10.68
CA ILE A 171 3.49 -18.91 -10.97
C ILE A 171 3.16 -19.09 -12.44
N ARG A 172 4.13 -19.58 -13.23
CA ARG A 172 3.95 -19.83 -14.65
C ARG A 172 3.40 -21.23 -14.89
N LYS A 173 2.46 -21.35 -15.82
CA LYS A 173 1.92 -22.61 -16.31
C LYS A 173 2.71 -23.07 -17.54
N VAL A 174 2.89 -24.38 -17.66
CA VAL A 174 3.43 -24.99 -18.89
C VAL A 174 2.31 -24.96 -19.94
N GLY A 175 2.58 -24.39 -21.10
CA GLY A 175 1.65 -24.39 -22.22
C GLY A 175 1.40 -25.80 -22.76
N LYS A 176 0.49 -25.93 -23.72
CA LYS A 176 0.26 -27.20 -24.40
C LYS A 176 1.53 -27.64 -25.12
N THR A 177 2.10 -28.76 -24.74
CA THR A 177 3.12 -29.44 -25.55
C THR A 177 2.46 -29.89 -26.84
N ALA A 178 2.99 -29.49 -28.01
CA ALA A 178 2.59 -30.09 -29.27
C ALA A 178 2.81 -31.61 -29.16
N GLY A 179 1.73 -32.38 -29.13
CA GLY A 179 1.83 -33.83 -29.04
C GLY A 179 2.70 -34.33 -30.20
N LYS A 180 3.79 -35.02 -29.87
CA LYS A 180 4.46 -35.88 -30.89
C LYS A 180 3.40 -36.85 -31.37
N GLY A 181 2.90 -36.61 -32.58
CA GLY A 181 2.06 -37.60 -33.25
C GLY A 181 2.80 -38.94 -33.21
N LYS A 182 2.22 -39.93 -32.53
CA LYS A 182 2.65 -41.31 -32.71
C LYS A 182 2.50 -41.63 -34.22
N LYS A 183 3.60 -41.81 -34.91
CA LYS A 183 3.62 -42.58 -36.13
C LYS A 183 3.38 -44.04 -35.78
#